data_36bc4d3c7c0528ec0450e2015355c487
#
_entry.id   36bc4d3c7c0528ec0450e2015355c487
#
_cell.length_a   1.000
_cell.length_b   1.000
_cell.length_c   1.000
_cell.angle_alpha   90.00
_cell.angle_beta   90.00
_cell.angle_gamma   90.00
#
_symmetry.space_group_name_H-M   'P 1'
#
loop_
_entity.id
_entity.type
_entity.pdbx_description
1 polymer ?
#
loop_
_entity_poly.entity_id
_entity_poly.type
_entity_poly.pdbx_seq_one_letter_code
_entity_poly.pdbx_strand_id
1 'polypeptide(L)'
;MDLLTTAKALAERVEAEATRAKVSVAVSVIDIHGNLVLQHRMNGAPLFSLELSERKAYTSALIRIRTADLVPLVQPGQSLFPLLAVSGGRYSAMGGGVPLTQDGEVFAGIGVSGGTTEQDIAIVEAAVR
;
A
#
# COMPACT_ATOMS: atom_id res chain seq x y z
N MET A 1 -4.68 -11.37 -17.13
CA MET A 1 -3.64 -11.35 -16.08
C MET A 1 -4.09 -12.14 -14.87
N ASP A 2 -3.25 -13.02 -14.36
CA ASP A 2 -3.53 -13.66 -13.09
C ASP A 2 -3.01 -12.76 -11.96
N LEU A 3 -3.93 -12.14 -11.25
CA LEU A 3 -3.60 -11.16 -10.22
C LEU A 3 -2.79 -11.79 -9.07
N LEU A 4 -3.13 -13.00 -8.66
CA LEU A 4 -2.39 -13.66 -7.59
C LEU A 4 -0.92 -13.91 -7.97
N THR A 5 -0.68 -14.36 -9.19
CA THR A 5 0.70 -14.57 -9.69
C THR A 5 1.47 -13.24 -9.69
N THR A 6 0.84 -12.18 -10.17
CA THR A 6 1.43 -10.83 -10.17
C THR A 6 1.70 -10.35 -8.74
N ALA A 7 0.74 -10.56 -7.83
CA ALA A 7 0.88 -10.15 -6.43
C ALA A 7 2.04 -10.88 -5.74
N LYS A 8 2.19 -12.18 -6.00
CA LYS A 8 3.32 -12.96 -5.44
C LYS A 8 4.67 -12.41 -5.90
N ALA A 9 4.79 -12.11 -7.19
CA ALA A 9 6.02 -11.56 -7.74
C ALA A 9 6.35 -10.19 -7.14
N LEU A 10 5.34 -9.34 -6.98
CA LEU A 10 5.52 -8.01 -6.38
C LEU A 10 5.89 -8.12 -4.90
N ALA A 11 5.27 -9.05 -4.17
CA ALA A 11 5.59 -9.26 -2.76
C ALA A 11 7.06 -9.68 -2.60
N GLU A 12 7.56 -10.56 -3.46
CA GLU A 12 8.98 -10.95 -3.44
C GLU A 12 9.89 -9.74 -3.67
N ARG A 13 9.53 -8.87 -4.60
CA ARG A 13 10.32 -7.67 -4.90
C ARG A 13 10.30 -6.69 -3.72
N VAL A 14 9.14 -6.51 -3.07
CA VAL A 14 9.04 -5.70 -1.86
C VAL A 14 9.95 -6.25 -0.77
N GLU A 15 9.89 -7.57 -0.54
CA GLU A 15 10.69 -8.22 0.50
C GLU A 15 12.18 -8.12 0.22
N ALA A 16 12.59 -8.22 -1.04
CA ALA A 16 13.98 -8.03 -1.44
C ALA A 16 14.44 -6.58 -1.18
N GLU A 17 13.62 -5.59 -1.54
CA GLU A 17 13.95 -4.19 -1.30
C GLU A 17 14.01 -3.88 0.20
N ALA A 18 13.07 -4.42 0.98
CA ALA A 18 13.05 -4.25 2.43
C ALA A 18 14.30 -4.86 3.08
N THR A 19 14.70 -6.05 2.62
CA THR A 19 15.90 -6.72 3.11
C THR A 19 17.15 -5.88 2.83
N ARG A 20 17.24 -5.30 1.62
CA ARG A 20 18.35 -4.39 1.28
C ARG A 20 18.39 -3.17 2.19
N ALA A 21 17.21 -2.65 2.54
CA ALA A 21 17.10 -1.49 3.43
C ALA A 21 17.22 -1.86 4.90
N LYS A 22 17.32 -3.14 5.22
CA LYS A 22 17.38 -3.67 6.59
C LYS A 22 16.13 -3.31 7.41
N VAL A 23 14.97 -3.37 6.76
CA VAL A 23 13.67 -3.11 7.35
C VAL A 23 12.79 -4.32 7.15
N SER A 24 12.09 -4.76 8.20
CA SER A 24 11.09 -5.83 8.08
C SER A 24 9.72 -5.20 7.89
N VAL A 25 9.02 -5.61 6.83
CA VAL A 25 7.73 -5.01 6.47
C VAL A 25 6.66 -6.07 6.27
N ALA A 26 5.39 -5.62 6.31
CA ALA A 26 4.27 -6.35 5.74
C ALA A 26 3.94 -5.73 4.39
N VAL A 27 3.47 -6.57 3.47
CA VAL A 27 3.01 -6.16 2.16
C VAL A 27 1.62 -6.73 1.92
N SER A 28 0.71 -5.91 1.38
CA SER A 28 -0.65 -6.33 1.06
C SER A 28 -0.98 -5.92 -0.37
N VAL A 29 -1.71 -6.77 -1.08
CA VAL A 29 -2.25 -6.46 -2.40
C VAL A 29 -3.76 -6.62 -2.34
N ILE A 30 -4.48 -5.60 -2.78
CA ILE A 30 -5.95 -5.55 -2.77
C ILE A 30 -6.43 -5.28 -4.19
N ASP A 31 -7.50 -5.98 -4.62
CA ASP A 31 -8.07 -5.78 -5.94
C ASP A 31 -8.92 -4.51 -6.01
N ILE A 32 -9.43 -4.20 -7.20
CA ILE A 32 -10.21 -2.97 -7.41
C ILE A 32 -11.58 -3.00 -6.73
N HIS A 33 -11.99 -4.14 -6.18
CA HIS A 33 -13.25 -4.28 -5.43
C HIS A 33 -13.03 -4.19 -3.93
N GLY A 34 -11.80 -3.96 -3.49
CA GLY A 34 -11.46 -3.81 -2.09
C GLY A 34 -11.18 -5.13 -1.37
N ASN A 35 -11.01 -6.22 -2.12
CA ASN A 35 -10.78 -7.55 -1.54
C ASN A 35 -9.29 -7.89 -1.51
N LEU A 36 -8.88 -8.46 -0.37
CA LEU A 36 -7.49 -8.87 -0.18
C LEU A 36 -7.15 -10.03 -1.13
N VAL A 37 -6.05 -9.88 -1.86
CA VAL A 37 -5.51 -10.90 -2.75
C VAL A 37 -4.36 -11.64 -2.08
N LEU A 38 -3.46 -10.90 -1.42
CA LEU A 38 -2.27 -11.47 -0.80
C LEU A 38 -1.82 -10.54 0.33
N GLN A 39 -1.33 -11.15 1.41
CA GLN A 39 -0.71 -10.41 2.50
C GLN A 39 0.43 -11.26 3.08
N HIS A 40 1.62 -10.66 3.15
CA HIS A 40 2.79 -11.27 3.78
C HIS A 40 3.29 -10.36 4.89
N ARG A 41 3.76 -10.96 5.99
CA ARG A 41 4.46 -10.22 7.04
C ARG A 41 5.84 -10.84 7.21
N MET A 42 6.88 -10.05 6.96
CA MET A 42 8.26 -10.48 7.20
C MET A 42 8.47 -10.71 8.70
N ASN A 43 9.33 -11.65 9.02
CA ASN A 43 9.69 -11.89 10.40
C ASN A 43 10.28 -10.62 11.02
N GLY A 44 9.77 -10.22 12.18
CA GLY A 44 10.22 -9.01 12.85
C GLY A 44 9.44 -7.74 12.50
N ALA A 45 8.57 -7.78 11.51
CA ALA A 45 7.74 -6.60 11.21
C ALA A 45 6.76 -6.34 12.37
N PRO A 46 6.51 -5.05 12.71
CA PRO A 46 5.54 -4.73 13.75
C PRO A 46 4.17 -5.32 13.44
N LEU A 47 3.44 -5.73 14.49
CA LEU A 47 2.13 -6.38 14.30
C LEU A 47 1.13 -5.47 13.59
N PHE A 48 1.15 -4.15 13.87
CA PHE A 48 0.24 -3.21 13.22
C PHE A 48 0.50 -3.08 11.72
N SER A 49 1.63 -3.58 11.22
CA SER A 49 1.96 -3.50 9.80
C SER A 49 1.01 -4.31 8.92
N LEU A 50 0.39 -5.37 9.48
CA LEU A 50 -0.62 -6.13 8.75
C LEU A 50 -1.82 -5.25 8.39
N GLU A 51 -2.36 -4.56 9.39
CA GLU A 51 -3.50 -3.67 9.16
C GLU A 51 -3.11 -2.48 8.30
N LEU A 52 -1.99 -1.85 8.61
CA LEU A 52 -1.60 -0.61 7.93
C LEU A 52 -1.25 -0.85 6.47
N SER A 53 -0.53 -1.94 6.15
CA SER A 53 -0.23 -2.27 4.76
C SER A 53 -1.51 -2.54 3.96
N GLU A 54 -2.49 -3.20 4.58
CA GLU A 54 -3.79 -3.46 3.95
C GLU A 54 -4.54 -2.15 3.68
N ARG A 55 -4.57 -1.24 4.67
CA ARG A 55 -5.24 0.05 4.51
C ARG A 55 -4.61 0.90 3.42
N LYS A 56 -3.29 0.89 3.32
CA LYS A 56 -2.58 1.60 2.24
C LYS A 56 -2.90 0.99 0.88
N ALA A 57 -2.92 -0.34 0.77
CA ALA A 57 -3.29 -1.03 -0.46
C ALA A 57 -4.73 -0.73 -0.86
N TYR A 58 -5.66 -0.80 0.10
CA TYR A 58 -7.07 -0.50 -0.10
C TYR A 58 -7.26 0.91 -0.66
N THR A 59 -6.62 1.88 -0.02
CA THR A 59 -6.73 3.28 -0.42
C THR A 59 -6.23 3.49 -1.84
N SER A 60 -5.05 2.94 -2.17
CA SER A 60 -4.48 3.13 -3.50
C SER A 60 -5.28 2.41 -4.57
N ALA A 61 -5.90 1.27 -4.26
CA ALA A 61 -6.73 0.54 -5.22
C ALA A 61 -8.02 1.29 -5.53
N LEU A 62 -8.68 1.86 -4.52
CA LEU A 62 -10.02 2.44 -4.69
C LEU A 62 -10.00 3.94 -5.00
N ILE A 63 -9.08 4.69 -4.41
CA ILE A 63 -8.92 6.12 -4.71
C ILE A 63 -8.06 6.32 -5.96
N ARG A 64 -7.22 5.33 -6.29
CA ARG A 64 -6.39 5.29 -7.50
C ARG A 64 -5.27 6.33 -7.51
N ILE A 65 -4.75 6.65 -6.32
CA ILE A 65 -3.58 7.52 -6.18
C ILE A 65 -2.59 6.91 -5.19
N ARG A 66 -1.36 7.36 -5.24
CA ARG A 66 -0.37 7.02 -4.22
C ARG A 66 -0.84 7.59 -2.89
N THR A 67 -0.74 6.81 -1.80
CA THR A 67 -1.18 7.32 -0.50
C THR A 67 -0.34 8.50 -0.01
N ALA A 68 0.92 8.57 -0.44
CA ALA A 68 1.75 9.75 -0.15
C ALA A 68 1.15 11.05 -0.73
N ASP A 69 0.53 10.95 -1.90
CA ASP A 69 -0.07 12.12 -2.57
C ASP A 69 -1.42 12.51 -1.95
N LEU A 70 -2.04 11.60 -1.21
CA LEU A 70 -3.29 11.88 -0.51
C LEU A 70 -3.07 12.75 0.73
N VAL A 71 -1.89 12.67 1.35
CA VAL A 71 -1.61 13.34 2.62
C VAL A 71 -2.00 14.83 2.63
N PRO A 72 -1.58 15.66 1.66
CA PRO A 72 -1.93 17.09 1.70
C PRO A 72 -3.40 17.35 1.44
N LEU A 73 -4.13 16.41 0.84
CA LEU A 73 -5.54 16.61 0.45
C LEU A 73 -6.51 16.36 1.60
N VAL A 74 -6.08 15.68 2.66
CA VAL A 74 -6.95 15.26 3.77
C VAL A 74 -6.55 15.92 5.09
N GLN A 75 -5.79 17.00 5.05
CA GLN A 75 -5.43 17.73 6.26
C GLN A 75 -6.64 18.50 6.78
N PRO A 76 -6.68 18.82 8.09
CA PRO A 76 -7.74 19.67 8.64
C PRO A 76 -7.86 20.97 7.82
N GLY A 77 -9.09 21.32 7.44
CA GLY A 77 -9.37 22.47 6.60
C GLY A 77 -9.39 22.18 5.10
N GLN A 78 -8.96 21.01 4.68
CA GLN A 78 -9.06 20.59 3.29
C GLN A 78 -10.39 19.89 3.03
N SER A 79 -10.90 20.00 1.78
CA SER A 79 -12.22 19.47 1.43
C SER A 79 -12.32 17.95 1.59
N LEU A 80 -11.22 17.22 1.47
CA LEU A 80 -11.22 15.77 1.59
C LEU A 80 -10.86 15.29 3.00
N PHE A 81 -10.74 16.19 3.97
CA PHE A 81 -10.47 15.77 5.34
C PHE A 81 -11.44 14.67 5.84
N PRO A 82 -12.76 14.75 5.57
CA PRO A 82 -13.69 13.72 6.03
C PRO A 82 -13.50 12.33 5.38
N LEU A 83 -12.72 12.24 4.31
CA LEU A 83 -12.51 10.97 3.61
C LEU A 83 -11.99 9.88 4.56
N LEU A 84 -11.17 10.25 5.54
CA LEU A 84 -10.57 9.30 6.46
C LEU A 84 -11.60 8.60 7.35
N ALA A 85 -12.82 9.14 7.46
CA ALA A 85 -13.91 8.53 8.22
C ALA A 85 -14.80 7.64 7.37
N VAL A 86 -14.61 7.65 6.04
CA VAL A 86 -15.42 6.86 5.11
C VAL A 86 -14.95 5.40 5.12
N SER A 87 -15.85 4.47 4.76
CA SER A 87 -15.57 3.02 4.75
C SER A 87 -15.13 2.49 6.12
N GLY A 88 -15.71 3.03 7.18
CA GLY A 88 -15.35 2.62 8.54
C GLY A 88 -13.91 2.99 8.92
N GLY A 89 -13.35 4.02 8.28
CA GLY A 89 -11.99 4.47 8.54
C GLY A 89 -10.92 3.64 7.83
N ARG A 90 -11.28 2.90 6.78
CA ARG A 90 -10.32 2.05 6.05
C ARG A 90 -9.34 2.83 5.17
N TYR A 91 -9.68 4.07 4.78
CA TYR A 91 -8.75 4.86 3.98
C TYR A 91 -7.59 5.37 4.84
N SER A 92 -6.38 5.29 4.29
CA SER A 92 -5.17 5.71 4.99
C SER A 92 -4.44 6.75 4.14
N ALA A 93 -4.07 7.87 4.77
CA ALA A 93 -3.28 8.92 4.13
C ALA A 93 -1.82 8.85 4.57
N MET A 94 -1.30 7.66 4.76
CA MET A 94 0.12 7.45 5.11
C MET A 94 0.84 6.87 3.90
N GLY A 95 1.97 7.43 3.53
CA GLY A 95 2.72 6.97 2.36
C GLY A 95 3.13 5.51 2.45
N GLY A 96 3.21 4.85 1.30
CA GLY A 96 3.55 3.44 1.20
C GLY A 96 2.52 2.61 0.43
N GLY A 97 1.43 3.23 -0.03
CA GLY A 97 0.47 2.58 -0.91
C GLY A 97 0.60 3.12 -2.32
N VAL A 98 0.51 2.24 -3.31
CA VAL A 98 0.68 2.60 -4.73
C VAL A 98 -0.37 1.86 -5.56
N PRO A 99 -1.08 2.57 -6.45
CA PRO A 99 -1.97 1.88 -7.39
C PRO A 99 -1.12 1.14 -8.43
N LEU A 100 -1.53 -0.07 -8.76
CA LEU A 100 -0.89 -0.89 -9.79
C LEU A 100 -1.65 -0.67 -11.09
N THR A 101 -0.92 -0.29 -12.15
CA THR A 101 -1.54 0.06 -13.43
C THR A 101 -1.00 -0.82 -14.54
N GLN A 102 -1.85 -1.07 -15.54
CA GLN A 102 -1.48 -1.71 -16.79
C GLN A 102 -2.25 -1.00 -17.89
N ASP A 103 -1.53 -0.53 -18.91
CA ASP A 103 -2.13 0.20 -20.03
C ASP A 103 -2.99 1.39 -19.55
N GLY A 104 -2.53 2.08 -18.51
CA GLY A 104 -3.22 3.23 -17.96
C GLY A 104 -4.38 2.91 -17.04
N GLU A 105 -4.71 1.64 -16.85
CA GLU A 105 -5.83 1.21 -16.00
C GLU A 105 -5.31 0.68 -14.67
N VAL A 106 -5.92 1.11 -13.57
CA VAL A 106 -5.62 0.56 -12.24
C VAL A 106 -6.28 -0.80 -12.13
N PHE A 107 -5.49 -1.84 -11.76
CA PHE A 107 -6.03 -3.19 -11.59
C PHE A 107 -5.93 -3.69 -10.14
N ALA A 108 -5.18 -3.01 -9.27
CA ALA A 108 -5.02 -3.37 -7.86
C ALA A 108 -4.32 -2.24 -7.13
N GLY A 109 -4.15 -2.40 -5.83
CA GLY A 109 -3.29 -1.55 -5.02
C GLY A 109 -2.34 -2.40 -4.20
N ILE A 110 -1.16 -1.88 -3.93
CA ILE A 110 -0.17 -2.52 -3.07
C ILE A 110 0.19 -1.55 -1.95
N GLY A 111 0.34 -2.09 -0.73
CA GLY A 111 0.72 -1.31 0.43
C GLY A 111 1.84 -1.97 1.20
N VAL A 112 2.76 -1.15 1.70
CA VAL A 112 3.92 -1.58 2.50
C VAL A 112 3.94 -0.80 3.81
N SER A 113 4.16 -1.50 4.91
CA SER A 113 4.27 -0.90 6.24
C SER A 113 5.28 -1.67 7.09
N GLY A 114 6.06 -0.96 7.89
CA GLY A 114 6.99 -1.59 8.83
C GLY A 114 8.18 -0.72 9.16
N GLY A 115 8.57 0.18 8.26
CA GLY A 115 9.63 1.14 8.50
C GLY A 115 9.07 2.52 8.80
N THR A 116 9.90 3.54 8.62
CA THR A 116 9.42 4.92 8.61
C THR A 116 8.58 5.13 7.35
N THR A 117 7.80 6.20 7.32
CA THR A 117 6.99 6.52 6.13
C THR A 117 7.88 6.63 4.89
N GLU A 118 9.03 7.29 5.03
CA GLU A 118 9.97 7.46 3.91
C GLU A 118 10.54 6.11 3.44
N GLN A 119 10.84 5.21 4.37
CA GLN A 119 11.31 3.87 4.02
C GLN A 119 10.22 3.08 3.30
N ASP A 120 9.00 3.11 3.82
CA ASP A 120 7.86 2.40 3.20
C ASP A 120 7.63 2.88 1.78
N ILE A 121 7.67 4.20 1.54
CA ILE A 121 7.54 4.80 0.21
C ILE A 121 8.65 4.31 -0.71
N ALA A 122 9.90 4.40 -0.26
CA ALA A 122 11.05 4.01 -1.09
C ALA A 122 11.00 2.54 -1.47
N ILE A 123 10.65 1.68 -0.53
CA ILE A 123 10.57 0.23 -0.75
C ILE A 123 9.49 -0.10 -1.78
N VAL A 124 8.27 0.39 -1.59
CA VAL A 124 7.18 0.05 -2.51
C VAL A 124 7.43 0.61 -3.91
N GLU A 125 7.95 1.81 -4.02
CA GLU A 125 8.19 2.41 -5.33
C GLU A 125 9.33 1.73 -6.09
N ALA A 126 10.35 1.29 -5.39
CA ALA A 126 11.41 0.49 -6.02
C ALA A 126 10.87 -0.86 -6.51
N ALA A 127 9.98 -1.47 -5.75
CA ALA A 127 9.43 -2.78 -6.09
C ALA A 127 8.50 -2.75 -7.30
N VAL A 128 7.75 -1.68 -7.51
CA VAL A 128 6.75 -1.60 -8.59
C VAL A 128 7.29 -1.03 -9.89
N ARG A 129 8.54 -0.59 -9.93
CA ARG A 129 9.16 -0.07 -11.16
C ARG A 129 9.30 -1.12 -12.25
#